data_3d7af5997df85690e4a3cd6aa2e84e93
#
_entry.id   3d7af5997df85690e4a3cd6aa2e84e93
#
_cell.length_a   1.000
_cell.length_b   1.000
_cell.length_c   1.000
_cell.angle_alpha   90.00
_cell.angle_beta   90.00
_cell.angle_gamma   90.00
#
_symmetry.space_group_name_H-M   'P 1'
#
loop_
_entity.id
_entity.type
_entity.pdbx_description
1 polymer ?
#
loop_
_entity_poly.entity_id
_entity_poly.type
_entity_poly.pdbx_seq_one_letter_code
_entity_poly.pdbx_strand_id
1 'polypeptide(L)'
;MSKIAILVDGGFYRRRAQSLWGEKTAEERANELIDYCHRHLSEGRKDRWSYDLYRIFYYDCPPMEKKVFHPLQKKTVDFGKSDLYIWMTEFLSELKGKRKVALRLGSLAESQACYTLRPDAVKKLCNGSLSVDQLEDNHFTLDVSQKGVDMKIGIDISSLAYKKQVEKIVLISGDSDFVPAAKLARREGIDFVLDPMWQDIKPELFEHIDGLRTVAPRPKHKTKK
;
A
#
# COMPACT_ATOMS: atom_id res chain seq x y z
N MET A 1 -28.61 6.53 -5.18
CA MET A 1 -27.52 6.50 -4.19
C MET A 1 -26.24 6.78 -4.93
N SER A 2 -25.43 7.73 -4.47
CA SER A 2 -24.19 8.11 -5.15
C SER A 2 -23.18 6.96 -5.08
N LYS A 3 -22.40 6.76 -6.15
CA LYS A 3 -21.42 5.67 -6.24
C LYS A 3 -20.05 6.12 -5.74
N ILE A 4 -19.39 5.23 -5.01
CA ILE A 4 -18.03 5.43 -4.50
C ILE A 4 -17.10 4.34 -4.99
N ALA A 5 -15.91 4.73 -5.44
CA ALA A 5 -14.77 3.82 -5.65
C ALA A 5 -13.77 3.97 -4.52
N ILE A 6 -13.22 2.86 -4.07
CA ILE A 6 -12.16 2.83 -3.05
C ILE A 6 -10.91 2.24 -3.68
N LEU A 7 -9.85 3.02 -3.69
CA LEU A 7 -8.55 2.66 -4.26
C LEU A 7 -7.57 2.45 -3.11
N VAL A 8 -6.94 1.30 -3.08
CA VAL A 8 -6.06 0.88 -1.98
C VAL A 8 -4.65 0.65 -2.50
N ASP A 9 -3.72 1.50 -2.10
CA ASP A 9 -2.30 1.20 -2.23
C ASP A 9 -1.95 0.05 -1.27
N GLY A 10 -1.74 -1.15 -1.83
CA GLY A 10 -1.58 -2.37 -1.07
C GLY A 10 -0.30 -2.38 -0.23
N GLY A 11 0.78 -1.87 -0.79
CA GLY A 11 2.05 -1.76 -0.07
C GLY A 11 1.93 -0.82 1.14
N PHE A 12 1.28 0.31 0.96
CA PHE A 12 0.97 1.25 2.03
C PHE A 12 0.04 0.61 3.07
N TYR A 13 -1.10 0.07 2.64
CA TYR A 13 -2.09 -0.53 3.52
C TYR A 13 -1.49 -1.62 4.41
N ARG A 14 -0.77 -2.58 3.83
CA ARG A 14 -0.18 -3.70 4.60
C ARG A 14 0.75 -3.21 5.70
N ARG A 15 1.66 -2.27 5.39
CA ARG A 15 2.58 -1.69 6.39
C ARG A 15 1.84 -0.95 7.50
N ARG A 16 0.84 -0.14 7.14
CA ARG A 16 0.04 0.61 8.13
C ARG A 16 -0.82 -0.31 8.98
N ALA A 17 -1.51 -1.28 8.35
CA ALA A 17 -2.35 -2.24 9.04
C ALA A 17 -1.54 -3.10 10.05
N GLN A 18 -0.35 -3.56 9.66
CA GLN A 18 0.55 -4.26 10.58
C GLN A 18 0.98 -3.36 11.76
N SER A 19 1.31 -2.11 11.50
CA SER A 19 1.70 -1.15 12.54
C SER A 19 0.55 -0.82 13.52
N LEU A 20 -0.68 -0.71 13.01
CA LEU A 20 -1.85 -0.30 13.79
C LEU A 20 -2.50 -1.47 14.53
N TRP A 21 -2.54 -2.65 13.92
CA TRP A 21 -3.36 -3.79 14.36
C TRP A 21 -2.58 -5.09 14.53
N GLY A 22 -1.25 -5.07 14.33
CA GLY A 22 -0.39 -6.23 14.49
C GLY A 22 -0.43 -7.20 13.30
N GLU A 23 0.20 -8.35 13.49
CA GLU A 23 0.23 -9.44 12.51
C GLU A 23 -1.11 -10.18 12.48
N LYS A 24 -1.48 -10.63 11.30
CA LYS A 24 -2.71 -11.40 11.04
C LYS A 24 -2.47 -12.43 9.94
N THR A 25 -3.26 -13.48 9.94
CA THR A 25 -3.31 -14.41 8.81
C THR A 25 -3.73 -13.71 7.53
N ALA A 26 -3.49 -14.33 6.39
CA ALA A 26 -3.87 -13.81 5.08
C ALA A 26 -5.39 -13.56 4.98
N GLU A 27 -6.19 -14.52 5.42
CA GLU A 27 -7.65 -14.44 5.45
C GLU A 27 -8.15 -13.32 6.38
N GLU A 28 -7.65 -13.25 7.61
CA GLU A 28 -8.04 -12.22 8.57
C GLU A 28 -7.70 -10.81 8.05
N ARG A 29 -6.54 -10.65 7.42
CA ARG A 29 -6.12 -9.38 6.84
C ARG A 29 -6.97 -8.99 5.62
N ALA A 30 -7.35 -9.95 4.78
CA ALA A 30 -8.26 -9.72 3.66
C ALA A 30 -9.65 -9.29 4.15
N ASN A 31 -10.19 -9.97 5.15
CA ASN A 31 -11.48 -9.61 5.75
C ASN A 31 -11.42 -8.22 6.39
N GLU A 32 -10.37 -7.92 7.15
CA GLU A 32 -10.15 -6.59 7.75
C GLU A 32 -10.09 -5.47 6.70
N LEU A 33 -9.41 -5.70 5.58
CA LEU A 33 -9.37 -4.71 4.48
C LEU A 33 -10.77 -4.42 3.94
N ILE A 34 -11.57 -5.45 3.71
CA ILE A 34 -12.93 -5.29 3.21
C ILE A 34 -13.79 -4.51 4.21
N ASP A 35 -13.74 -4.88 5.48
CA ASP A 35 -14.46 -4.16 6.54
C ASP A 35 -14.00 -2.71 6.67
N TYR A 36 -12.70 -2.47 6.53
CA TYR A 36 -12.13 -1.14 6.51
C TYR A 36 -12.68 -0.30 5.36
N CYS A 37 -12.69 -0.86 4.16
CA CYS A 37 -13.26 -0.20 2.98
C CYS A 37 -14.76 0.07 3.15
N HIS A 38 -15.52 -0.87 3.71
CA HIS A 38 -16.97 -0.69 3.90
C HIS A 38 -17.30 0.45 4.87
N ARG A 39 -16.44 0.78 5.84
CA ARG A 39 -16.64 1.93 6.73
C ARG A 39 -16.66 3.26 5.98
N HIS A 40 -16.05 3.36 4.81
CA HIS A 40 -16.12 4.54 3.96
C HIS A 40 -17.49 4.74 3.28
N LEU A 41 -18.34 3.70 3.25
CA LEU A 41 -19.67 3.79 2.64
C LEU A 41 -20.67 4.61 3.47
N SER A 42 -20.36 4.87 4.75
CA SER A 42 -21.22 5.60 5.67
C SER A 42 -20.63 6.96 6.00
N GLU A 43 -21.43 8.02 5.93
CA GLU A 43 -21.09 9.34 6.47
C GLU A 43 -22.01 9.66 7.66
N GLY A 44 -21.38 9.91 8.83
CA GLY A 44 -22.07 10.28 10.05
C GLY A 44 -22.43 9.13 10.98
N ARG A 45 -23.21 9.46 12.07
CA ARG A 45 -23.55 8.56 13.18
C ARG A 45 -24.70 7.57 12.91
N LYS A 46 -25.28 7.58 11.73
CA LYS A 46 -26.39 6.67 11.40
C LYS A 46 -25.82 5.48 10.65
N ASP A 47 -26.15 4.27 11.10
CA ASP A 47 -25.75 2.96 10.53
C ASP A 47 -26.27 2.70 9.10
N ARG A 48 -26.54 3.74 8.35
CA ARG A 48 -27.05 3.66 6.98
C ARG A 48 -25.95 4.04 6.00
N TRP A 49 -25.70 3.18 5.03
CA TRP A 49 -24.79 3.49 3.94
C TRP A 49 -25.30 4.70 3.15
N SER A 50 -24.41 5.69 3.01
CA SER A 50 -24.67 6.91 2.23
C SER A 50 -24.33 6.73 0.76
N TYR A 51 -23.48 5.74 0.45
CA TYR A 51 -22.96 5.46 -0.88
C TYR A 51 -23.15 4.00 -1.28
N ASP A 52 -23.37 3.78 -2.60
CA ASP A 52 -23.24 2.48 -3.22
C ASP A 52 -21.78 2.20 -3.59
N LEU A 53 -21.23 1.07 -3.13
CA LEU A 53 -19.90 0.68 -3.54
C LEU A 53 -19.88 0.35 -5.03
N TYR A 54 -19.15 1.15 -5.81
CA TYR A 54 -18.84 0.80 -7.19
C TYR A 54 -17.88 -0.38 -7.21
N ARG A 55 -16.66 -0.18 -6.65
CA ARG A 55 -15.61 -1.22 -6.56
C ARG A 55 -14.52 -0.82 -5.58
N ILE A 56 -13.88 -1.83 -5.00
CA ILE A 56 -12.59 -1.72 -4.32
C ILE A 56 -11.51 -2.13 -5.31
N PHE A 57 -10.58 -1.25 -5.61
CA PHE A 57 -9.41 -1.52 -6.41
C PHE A 57 -8.22 -1.70 -5.47
N TYR A 58 -7.59 -2.86 -5.50
CA TYR A 58 -6.42 -3.15 -4.69
C TYR A 58 -5.18 -3.22 -5.60
N TYR A 59 -4.20 -2.37 -5.34
CA TYR A 59 -2.99 -2.22 -6.14
C TYR A 59 -1.79 -2.73 -5.37
N ASP A 60 -1.07 -3.68 -5.93
CA ASP A 60 0.16 -4.24 -5.34
C ASP A 60 1.00 -4.91 -6.43
N CYS A 61 2.11 -5.52 -6.03
CA CYS A 61 2.85 -6.46 -6.86
C CYS A 61 2.63 -7.89 -6.35
N PRO A 62 2.67 -8.91 -7.24
CA PRO A 62 2.76 -10.29 -6.78
C PRO A 62 4.02 -10.48 -5.95
N PRO A 63 4.05 -11.45 -5.02
CA PRO A 63 5.25 -11.73 -4.26
C PRO A 63 6.37 -12.27 -5.16
N MET A 64 7.61 -12.04 -4.76
CA MET A 64 8.78 -12.45 -5.52
C MET A 64 9.01 -13.96 -5.43
N GLU A 65 9.22 -14.60 -6.58
CA GLU A 65 9.56 -16.03 -6.68
C GLU A 65 11.05 -16.30 -6.91
N LYS A 66 11.82 -15.28 -7.23
CA LYS A 66 13.22 -15.42 -7.63
C LYS A 66 14.10 -15.95 -6.51
N LYS A 67 15.11 -16.73 -6.90
CA LYS A 67 16.25 -17.08 -6.07
C LYS A 67 17.32 -16.00 -6.20
N VAL A 68 17.79 -15.46 -5.08
CA VAL A 68 18.80 -14.39 -5.02
C VAL A 68 19.98 -14.82 -4.17
N PHE A 69 21.17 -14.61 -4.69
CA PHE A 69 22.41 -14.91 -3.94
C PHE A 69 22.64 -13.86 -2.86
N HIS A 70 22.83 -14.32 -1.61
CA HIS A 70 23.20 -13.45 -0.49
C HIS A 70 24.73 -13.40 -0.34
N PRO A 71 25.37 -12.24 -0.56
CA PRO A 71 26.83 -12.16 -0.67
C PRO A 71 27.57 -12.52 0.62
N LEU A 72 27.04 -12.11 1.79
CA LEU A 72 27.65 -12.41 3.08
C LEU A 72 27.49 -13.88 3.47
N GLN A 73 26.27 -14.41 3.35
CA GLN A 73 25.96 -15.80 3.71
C GLN A 73 26.48 -16.81 2.67
N LYS A 74 26.95 -16.36 1.51
CA LYS A 74 27.42 -17.18 0.39
C LYS A 74 26.44 -18.29 -0.01
N LYS A 75 25.13 -18.02 0.15
CA LYS A 75 24.06 -18.94 -0.19
C LYS A 75 22.96 -18.26 -1.01
N THR A 76 22.21 -19.05 -1.74
CA THR A 76 21.06 -18.58 -2.49
C THR A 76 19.81 -18.68 -1.63
N VAL A 77 19.09 -17.57 -1.49
CA VAL A 77 17.79 -17.48 -0.80
C VAL A 77 16.68 -17.68 -1.83
N ASP A 78 15.80 -18.63 -1.59
CA ASP A 78 14.66 -18.94 -2.44
C ASP A 78 13.42 -18.18 -1.90
N PHE A 79 13.08 -17.06 -2.52
CA PHE A 79 11.98 -16.23 -2.07
C PHE A 79 10.61 -16.85 -2.33
N GLY A 80 10.48 -17.73 -3.33
CA GLY A 80 9.26 -18.49 -3.60
C GLY A 80 8.87 -19.49 -2.49
N LYS A 81 9.78 -19.75 -1.53
CA LYS A 81 9.53 -20.58 -0.35
C LYS A 81 9.45 -19.79 0.95
N SER A 82 9.49 -18.47 0.88
CA SER A 82 9.44 -17.62 2.08
C SER A 82 8.02 -17.55 2.64
N ASP A 83 7.91 -17.36 3.97
CA ASP A 83 6.63 -17.14 4.63
C ASP A 83 5.88 -15.93 4.04
N LEU A 84 6.62 -14.90 3.63
CA LEU A 84 6.04 -13.74 2.97
C LEU A 84 5.41 -14.10 1.61
N TYR A 85 6.06 -14.96 0.82
CA TYR A 85 5.53 -15.43 -0.46
C TYR A 85 4.23 -16.20 -0.26
N ILE A 86 4.23 -17.14 0.68
CA ILE A 86 3.06 -17.96 1.01
C ILE A 86 1.91 -17.05 1.45
N TRP A 87 2.17 -16.21 2.45
CA TRP A 87 1.18 -15.30 3.00
C TRP A 87 0.59 -14.34 1.93
N MET A 88 1.44 -13.73 1.10
CA MET A 88 0.98 -12.82 0.05
C MET A 88 0.17 -13.52 -1.02
N THR A 89 0.55 -14.75 -1.39
CA THR A 89 -0.19 -15.55 -2.37
C THR A 89 -1.58 -15.88 -1.86
N GLU A 90 -1.69 -16.32 -0.61
CA GLU A 90 -2.96 -16.58 0.07
C GLU A 90 -3.80 -15.30 0.18
N PHE A 91 -3.20 -14.20 0.63
CA PHE A 91 -3.89 -12.92 0.78
C PHE A 91 -4.49 -12.40 -0.53
N LEU A 92 -3.71 -12.45 -1.63
CA LEU A 92 -4.21 -12.05 -2.94
C LEU A 92 -5.30 -13.01 -3.46
N SER A 93 -5.20 -14.30 -3.13
CA SER A 93 -6.24 -15.29 -3.46
C SER A 93 -7.53 -15.01 -2.71
N GLU A 94 -7.45 -14.71 -1.41
CA GLU A 94 -8.61 -14.31 -0.60
C GLU A 94 -9.30 -13.06 -1.18
N LEU A 95 -8.52 -12.04 -1.56
CA LEU A 95 -9.07 -10.83 -2.15
C LEU A 95 -9.77 -11.07 -3.49
N LYS A 96 -9.28 -12.02 -4.31
CA LYS A 96 -9.93 -12.40 -5.57
C LYS A 96 -11.34 -12.97 -5.35
N GLY A 97 -11.56 -13.67 -4.24
CA GLY A 97 -12.87 -14.22 -3.89
C GLY A 97 -13.87 -13.18 -3.36
N LYS A 98 -13.44 -11.99 -2.99
CA LYS A 98 -14.33 -10.95 -2.42
C LYS A 98 -15.13 -10.23 -3.49
N ARG A 99 -16.44 -10.05 -3.23
CA ARG A 99 -17.33 -9.33 -4.14
C ARG A 99 -16.91 -7.88 -4.31
N LYS A 100 -16.98 -7.38 -5.54
CA LYS A 100 -16.62 -5.99 -5.91
C LYS A 100 -15.15 -5.61 -5.64
N VAL A 101 -14.25 -6.58 -5.51
CA VAL A 101 -12.81 -6.36 -5.44
C VAL A 101 -12.20 -6.58 -6.82
N ALA A 102 -11.29 -5.71 -7.22
CA ALA A 102 -10.49 -5.85 -8.42
C ALA A 102 -9.01 -5.69 -8.08
N LEU A 103 -8.23 -6.74 -8.30
CA LEU A 103 -6.79 -6.67 -8.19
C LEU A 103 -6.19 -5.95 -9.40
N ARG A 104 -5.26 -5.04 -9.16
CA ARG A 104 -4.52 -4.24 -10.13
C ARG A 104 -3.03 -4.45 -9.92
N LEU A 105 -2.54 -5.65 -10.23
CA LEU A 105 -1.18 -6.01 -9.92
C LEU A 105 -0.20 -5.38 -10.91
N GLY A 106 0.84 -4.75 -10.36
CA GLY A 106 2.05 -4.35 -11.07
C GLY A 106 2.98 -5.53 -11.28
N SER A 107 4.26 -5.26 -11.44
CA SER A 107 5.30 -6.28 -11.56
C SER A 107 6.52 -5.94 -10.71
N LEU A 108 7.25 -6.95 -10.28
CA LEU A 108 8.56 -6.78 -9.66
C LEU A 108 9.64 -6.84 -10.75
N ALA A 109 10.66 -5.99 -10.64
CA ALA A 109 11.85 -6.05 -11.49
C ALA A 109 12.78 -7.18 -11.01
N GLU A 110 12.29 -8.41 -11.01
CA GLU A 110 12.98 -9.56 -10.44
C GLU A 110 14.35 -9.83 -11.08
N SER A 111 14.51 -9.54 -12.37
CA SER A 111 15.80 -9.69 -13.07
C SER A 111 16.91 -8.84 -12.43
N GLN A 112 16.54 -7.71 -11.84
CA GLN A 112 17.45 -6.77 -11.18
C GLN A 112 17.56 -7.01 -9.67
N ALA A 113 16.77 -7.92 -9.10
CA ALA A 113 16.77 -8.18 -7.67
C ALA A 113 18.14 -8.67 -7.19
N CYS A 114 18.73 -7.98 -6.22
CA CYS A 114 20.01 -8.30 -5.61
C CYS A 114 20.04 -7.81 -4.17
N TYR A 115 20.99 -8.37 -3.38
CA TYR A 115 21.26 -7.79 -2.06
C TYR A 115 22.23 -6.63 -2.21
N THR A 116 21.89 -5.51 -1.57
CA THR A 116 22.73 -4.31 -1.47
C THR A 116 23.01 -3.97 -0.01
N LEU A 117 24.09 -3.26 0.25
CA LEU A 117 24.34 -2.70 1.57
C LEU A 117 23.38 -1.56 1.86
N ARG A 118 22.85 -1.52 3.06
CA ARG A 118 22.02 -0.42 3.53
C ARG A 118 22.82 0.89 3.57
N PRO A 119 22.20 2.06 3.31
CA PRO A 119 22.90 3.35 3.32
C PRO A 119 23.62 3.67 4.63
N ASP A 120 23.07 3.24 5.77
CA ASP A 120 23.70 3.41 7.08
C ASP A 120 24.97 2.55 7.23
N ALA A 121 24.96 1.34 6.70
CA ALA A 121 26.14 0.46 6.68
C ALA A 121 27.23 1.02 5.77
N VAL A 122 26.86 1.51 4.58
CA VAL A 122 27.81 2.17 3.66
C VAL A 122 28.46 3.39 4.33
N LYS A 123 27.68 4.23 5.01
CA LYS A 123 28.20 5.38 5.74
C LYS A 123 29.20 4.98 6.83
N LYS A 124 28.91 3.90 7.59
CA LYS A 124 29.79 3.38 8.64
C LYS A 124 31.10 2.80 8.08
N LEU A 125 31.03 2.12 6.94
CA LEU A 125 32.22 1.62 6.23
C LEU A 125 33.10 2.79 5.75
N CYS A 126 32.51 3.80 5.13
CA CYS A 126 33.24 4.96 4.60
C CYS A 126 33.92 5.81 5.69
N ASN A 127 33.35 5.89 6.89
CA ASN A 127 33.93 6.64 8.00
C ASN A 127 34.81 5.80 8.94
N GLY A 128 35.01 4.51 8.63
CA GLY A 128 35.87 3.61 9.40
C GLY A 128 35.26 3.10 10.72
N SER A 129 34.01 3.38 11.01
CA SER A 129 33.33 2.88 12.22
C SER A 129 32.79 1.45 12.08
N LEU A 130 32.87 0.88 10.89
CA LEU A 130 32.55 -0.51 10.56
C LEU A 130 33.60 -1.01 9.56
N SER A 131 34.10 -2.22 9.73
CA SER A 131 35.00 -2.88 8.77
C SER A 131 34.24 -3.97 8.00
N VAL A 132 34.80 -4.44 6.88
CA VAL A 132 34.17 -5.45 6.01
C VAL A 132 33.95 -6.78 6.75
N ASP A 133 34.85 -7.17 7.61
CA ASP A 133 34.79 -8.37 8.46
C ASP A 133 33.74 -8.28 9.58
N GLN A 134 33.25 -7.08 9.89
CA GLN A 134 32.18 -6.83 10.87
C GLN A 134 30.80 -6.75 10.22
N LEU A 135 30.71 -6.99 8.92
CA LEU A 135 29.40 -6.99 8.25
C LEU A 135 28.54 -8.16 8.73
N GLU A 136 27.28 -7.86 9.00
CA GLU A 136 26.23 -8.79 9.40
C GLU A 136 25.05 -8.75 8.41
N ASP A 137 24.16 -9.73 8.49
CA ASP A 137 22.98 -9.83 7.61
C ASP A 137 22.09 -8.59 7.68
N ASN A 138 21.96 -7.96 8.85
CA ASN A 138 21.17 -6.75 9.05
C ASN A 138 21.72 -5.51 8.31
N HIS A 139 22.98 -5.56 7.85
CA HIS A 139 23.59 -4.52 7.02
C HIS A 139 23.21 -4.62 5.55
N PHE A 140 22.56 -5.72 5.14
CA PHE A 140 22.08 -5.93 3.79
C PHE A 140 20.58 -5.73 3.69
N THR A 141 20.13 -5.36 2.51
CA THR A 141 18.72 -5.30 2.15
C THR A 141 18.54 -5.86 0.76
N LEU A 142 17.40 -6.52 0.54
CA LEU A 142 17.01 -6.91 -0.80
C LEU A 142 16.54 -5.67 -1.57
N ASP A 143 17.22 -5.37 -2.66
CA ASP A 143 16.83 -4.33 -3.61
C ASP A 143 16.00 -4.96 -4.74
N VAL A 144 14.73 -4.64 -4.77
CA VAL A 144 13.80 -5.03 -5.84
C VAL A 144 12.78 -3.93 -6.05
N SER A 145 12.72 -3.40 -7.26
CA SER A 145 11.82 -2.32 -7.60
C SER A 145 10.43 -2.83 -7.97
N GLN A 146 9.40 -2.17 -7.46
CA GLN A 146 8.03 -2.33 -7.94
C GLN A 146 7.79 -1.43 -9.15
N LYS A 147 7.09 -1.94 -10.16
CA LYS A 147 6.78 -1.20 -11.39
C LYS A 147 5.29 -1.19 -11.68
N GLY A 148 4.81 -0.01 -12.05
CA GLY A 148 3.48 0.19 -12.62
C GLY A 148 2.33 0.25 -11.60
N VAL A 149 2.56 0.15 -10.30
CA VAL A 149 1.50 0.24 -9.26
C VAL A 149 0.90 1.64 -9.25
N ASP A 150 1.72 2.67 -9.04
CA ASP A 150 1.27 4.06 -8.93
C ASP A 150 0.66 4.56 -10.24
N MET A 151 1.26 4.15 -11.38
CA MET A 151 0.70 4.46 -12.69
C MET A 151 -0.71 3.89 -12.86
N LYS A 152 -0.96 2.65 -12.42
CA LYS A 152 -2.29 2.03 -12.48
C LYS A 152 -3.30 2.76 -11.61
N ILE A 153 -2.92 3.19 -10.41
CA ILE A 153 -3.76 4.03 -9.53
C ILE A 153 -4.14 5.32 -10.26
N GLY A 154 -3.16 6.04 -10.82
CA GLY A 154 -3.40 7.28 -11.56
C GLY A 154 -4.29 7.09 -12.78
N ILE A 155 -4.09 6.03 -13.55
CA ILE A 155 -4.92 5.70 -14.73
C ILE A 155 -6.36 5.37 -14.32
N ASP A 156 -6.56 4.56 -13.27
CA ASP A 156 -7.90 4.21 -12.82
C ASP A 156 -8.63 5.42 -12.24
N ILE A 157 -7.96 6.31 -11.47
CA ILE A 157 -8.53 7.59 -11.03
C ILE A 157 -9.00 8.40 -12.24
N SER A 158 -8.12 8.58 -13.22
CA SER A 158 -8.42 9.36 -14.43
C SER A 158 -9.59 8.75 -15.22
N SER A 159 -9.59 7.43 -15.38
CA SER A 159 -10.67 6.72 -16.09
C SER A 159 -12.02 6.85 -15.40
N LEU A 160 -12.05 6.68 -14.07
CA LEU A 160 -13.27 6.82 -13.27
C LEU A 160 -13.83 8.24 -13.36
N ALA A 161 -12.95 9.25 -13.32
CA ALA A 161 -13.32 10.65 -13.39
C ALA A 161 -13.88 11.03 -14.77
N TYR A 162 -13.14 10.77 -15.85
CA TYR A 162 -13.57 11.10 -17.21
C TYR A 162 -14.85 10.37 -17.65
N LYS A 163 -14.99 9.10 -17.24
CA LYS A 163 -16.20 8.31 -17.56
C LYS A 163 -17.37 8.59 -16.61
N LYS A 164 -17.19 9.44 -15.61
CA LYS A 164 -18.19 9.77 -14.59
C LYS A 164 -18.84 8.53 -13.98
N GLN A 165 -18.03 7.50 -13.69
CA GLN A 165 -18.51 6.22 -13.18
C GLN A 165 -18.84 6.26 -11.69
N VAL A 166 -18.30 7.25 -10.98
CA VAL A 166 -18.49 7.47 -9.55
C VAL A 166 -18.56 8.95 -9.26
N GLU A 167 -19.19 9.33 -8.16
CA GLU A 167 -19.22 10.70 -7.65
C GLU A 167 -18.14 10.95 -6.60
N LYS A 168 -17.62 9.86 -6.00
CA LYS A 168 -16.61 9.92 -4.95
C LYS A 168 -15.51 8.89 -5.16
N ILE A 169 -14.28 9.31 -4.94
CA ILE A 169 -13.11 8.43 -4.87
C ILE A 169 -12.50 8.55 -3.47
N VAL A 170 -12.28 7.41 -2.82
CA VAL A 170 -11.44 7.31 -1.62
C VAL A 170 -10.13 6.65 -2.01
N LEU A 171 -9.01 7.34 -1.76
CA LEU A 171 -7.68 6.77 -1.93
C LEU A 171 -7.09 6.45 -0.54
N ILE A 172 -6.80 5.19 -0.29
CA ILE A 172 -6.09 4.73 0.91
C ILE A 172 -4.60 4.69 0.57
N SER A 173 -3.89 5.75 0.87
CA SER A 173 -2.46 5.94 0.64
C SER A 173 -1.93 7.14 1.42
N GLY A 174 -0.62 7.27 1.52
CA GLY A 174 0.06 8.45 2.10
C GLY A 174 1.04 9.10 1.14
N ASP A 175 1.04 8.71 -0.13
CA ASP A 175 2.03 9.16 -1.11
C ASP A 175 1.57 10.43 -1.84
N SER A 176 2.49 11.40 -1.92
CA SER A 176 2.28 12.67 -2.63
C SER A 176 2.34 12.54 -4.16
N ASP A 177 2.82 11.43 -4.69
CA ASP A 177 2.90 11.20 -6.14
C ASP A 177 1.51 11.13 -6.80
N PHE A 178 0.45 10.99 -5.99
CA PHE A 178 -0.94 11.03 -6.46
C PHE A 178 -1.53 12.44 -6.62
N VAL A 179 -0.80 13.53 -6.30
CA VAL A 179 -1.27 14.91 -6.48
C VAL A 179 -1.79 15.19 -7.90
N PRO A 180 -1.12 14.79 -9.00
CA PRO A 180 -1.65 15.02 -10.34
C PRO A 180 -2.99 14.32 -10.59
N ALA A 181 -3.17 13.11 -10.09
CA ALA A 181 -4.41 12.35 -10.23
C ALA A 181 -5.55 12.94 -9.39
N ALA A 182 -5.27 13.40 -8.17
CA ALA A 182 -6.22 14.09 -7.32
C ALA A 182 -6.71 15.40 -7.96
N LYS A 183 -5.79 16.22 -8.48
CA LYS A 183 -6.13 17.44 -9.23
C LYS A 183 -7.05 17.18 -10.41
N LEU A 184 -6.77 16.11 -11.16
CA LEU A 184 -7.58 15.73 -12.31
C LEU A 184 -8.98 15.32 -11.86
N ALA A 185 -9.10 14.42 -10.88
CA ALA A 185 -10.38 13.95 -10.37
C ALA A 185 -11.27 15.11 -9.89
N ARG A 186 -10.72 16.05 -9.11
CA ARG A 186 -11.43 17.24 -8.63
C ARG A 186 -11.88 18.14 -9.77
N ARG A 187 -11.04 18.37 -10.78
CA ARG A 187 -11.41 19.17 -11.97
C ARG A 187 -12.58 18.56 -12.72
N GLU A 188 -12.67 17.23 -12.74
CA GLU A 188 -13.81 16.51 -13.35
C GLU A 188 -15.04 16.40 -12.43
N GLY A 189 -15.02 17.05 -11.26
CA GLY A 189 -16.15 17.12 -10.33
C GLY A 189 -16.30 15.91 -9.40
N ILE A 190 -15.24 15.12 -9.22
CA ILE A 190 -15.21 13.99 -8.28
C ILE A 190 -14.86 14.50 -6.88
N ASP A 191 -15.63 14.11 -5.87
CA ASP A 191 -15.26 14.27 -4.45
C ASP A 191 -14.08 13.35 -4.12
N PHE A 192 -12.89 13.91 -3.99
CA PHE A 192 -11.65 13.16 -3.78
C PHE A 192 -11.22 13.18 -2.31
N VAL A 193 -11.36 12.02 -1.65
CA VAL A 193 -11.04 11.84 -0.23
C VAL A 193 -9.79 10.97 -0.08
N LEU A 194 -8.88 11.42 0.78
CA LEU A 194 -7.69 10.66 1.17
C LEU A 194 -7.89 10.01 2.53
N ASP A 195 -7.51 8.73 2.65
CA ASP A 195 -7.35 8.05 3.93
C ASP A 195 -5.88 7.66 4.14
N PRO A 196 -5.12 8.41 4.94
CA PRO A 196 -3.73 8.13 5.23
C PRO A 196 -3.53 7.16 6.40
N MET A 197 -4.57 6.53 6.91
CA MET A 197 -4.51 5.60 8.05
C MET A 197 -3.69 6.18 9.23
N TRP A 198 -3.94 7.42 9.61
CA TRP A 198 -3.23 8.16 10.66
C TRP A 198 -1.75 8.44 10.38
N GLN A 199 -1.30 8.35 9.12
CA GLN A 199 0.01 8.83 8.73
C GLN A 199 -0.06 10.32 8.41
N ASP A 200 0.99 11.06 8.76
CA ASP A 200 1.14 12.45 8.34
C ASP A 200 1.30 12.50 6.82
N ILE A 201 0.66 13.48 6.20
CA ILE A 201 0.70 13.70 4.75
C ILE A 201 1.41 15.01 4.45
N LYS A 202 2.01 15.09 3.27
CA LYS A 202 2.66 16.33 2.82
C LYS A 202 1.62 17.41 2.53
N PRO A 203 1.93 18.69 2.82
CA PRO A 203 1.02 19.82 2.54
C PRO A 203 0.53 19.85 1.11
N GLU A 204 1.40 19.56 0.14
CA GLU A 204 1.07 19.53 -1.29
C GLU A 204 -0.07 18.56 -1.63
N LEU A 205 -0.14 17.39 -0.97
CA LEU A 205 -1.24 16.46 -1.17
C LEU A 205 -2.52 16.96 -0.47
N PHE A 206 -2.37 17.55 0.71
CA PHE A 206 -3.50 18.09 1.48
C PHE A 206 -4.25 19.19 0.71
N GLU A 207 -3.53 20.06 -0.01
CA GLU A 207 -4.13 21.14 -0.81
C GLU A 207 -4.98 20.63 -1.98
N HIS A 208 -4.78 19.38 -2.39
CA HIS A 208 -5.38 18.83 -3.61
C HIS A 208 -6.37 17.69 -3.37
N ILE A 209 -6.89 17.58 -2.14
CA ILE A 209 -7.98 16.68 -1.76
C ILE A 209 -9.18 17.49 -1.29
N ASP A 210 -10.39 16.92 -1.38
CA ASP A 210 -11.62 17.53 -0.86
C ASP A 210 -11.88 17.13 0.60
N GLY A 211 -11.33 16.00 1.04
CA GLY A 211 -11.46 15.53 2.39
C GLY A 211 -10.32 14.63 2.85
N LEU A 212 -10.01 14.73 4.15
CA LEU A 212 -9.10 13.81 4.84
C LEU A 212 -9.92 12.99 5.83
N ARG A 213 -10.00 11.67 5.64
CA ARG A 213 -10.86 10.82 6.46
C ARG A 213 -10.25 9.46 6.73
N THR A 214 -9.77 9.26 7.96
CA THR A 214 -9.36 7.94 8.44
C THR A 214 -10.50 7.28 9.21
N VAL A 215 -10.89 6.08 8.78
CA VAL A 215 -12.00 5.32 9.39
C VAL A 215 -11.53 4.30 10.44
N ALA A 216 -10.22 4.21 10.68
CA ALA A 216 -9.64 3.45 11.77
C ALA A 216 -9.76 4.18 13.12
N PRO A 217 -9.89 3.48 14.25
CA PRO A 217 -9.70 4.07 15.56
C PRO A 217 -8.33 4.75 15.66
N ARG A 218 -8.28 5.91 16.31
CA ARG A 218 -6.99 6.61 16.51
C ARG A 218 -6.05 5.73 17.35
N PRO A 219 -4.80 5.53 16.91
CA PRO A 219 -3.83 4.80 17.71
C PRO A 219 -3.69 5.45 19.09
N LYS A 220 -3.71 4.65 20.15
CA LYS A 220 -3.35 5.15 21.48
C LYS A 220 -1.90 5.61 21.40
N HIS A 221 -1.61 6.85 21.77
CA HIS A 221 -0.23 7.33 21.87
C HIS A 221 0.56 6.34 22.74
N LYS A 222 1.54 5.66 22.15
CA LYS A 222 2.58 5.03 22.96
C LYS A 222 3.34 6.19 23.59
N THR A 223 3.07 6.48 24.86
CA THR A 223 3.94 7.33 25.65
C THR A 223 5.34 6.75 25.55
N LYS A 224 6.24 7.47 24.87
CA LYS A 224 7.66 7.11 24.89
C LYS A 224 8.09 7.13 26.34
N LYS A 225 8.35 5.92 26.91
CA LYS A 225 9.13 5.80 28.13
C LYS A 225 10.60 6.02 27.83
#